data_59a4dc59a3590f72d1fde193552e4f58
#
_entry.id   59a4dc59a3590f72d1fde193552e4f58
#
_cell.length_a   1.000
_cell.length_b   1.000
_cell.length_c   1.000
_cell.angle_alpha   90.00
_cell.angle_beta   90.00
_cell.angle_gamma   90.00
#
_symmetry.space_group_name_H-M   'P 1'
#
loop_
_entity.id
_entity.type
_entity.pdbx_description
1 polymer ?
#
loop_
_entity_poly.entity_id
_entity_poly.type
_entity_poly.pdbx_seq_one_letter_code
_entity_poly.pdbx_strand_id
1 'polypeptide(L)'
;YEMRSLVNRTKQTKEEKWPLKEVDHFEFENMDDVMVMPVCTQEPYLDQKLYGFMIPKDKTVYYISVEHALEDTNFKTLLETKEVSTWDTKEMMHLLDRYGFKWNTFSNDLHIAGFLLNSTATDSDAVLEALQIHLPESFHDVSKKTKEEPAYSLEREKAIYHSLTQQLYEKKDKLRASLKEENVLSLYEDIEMPLTHVLFSMEQEGISIQESFLDEYGALLNEKLDALAQKIYSHAGMIFNINSPKQLANVLFDELNLSSGGKKRSTSADVLEKLRGKHPIIDDILEYRKIAKVSSTYIDGLKKHICSDQKIHTSFNQTMTQTGRLSSSEPNLQNISIRDELGKEIRKAFVAEDGYHLLSADYSQIELRMLAHMANEDHMIKAFNEGLDIHTKTATLIFGCSPEEVDEHKRRIAKTVNFGIVYGQTEFGLSSQLNITRKEAGEFMKMYFESYPQIHEYMNQLIDFCKEHGYVETLFHRRREIPEINDKNFMTREFGKRAAMNAPIQGSAADLIKIAMLKMD
;
A
#
# COMPACT_ATOMS: atom_id res chain seq x y z
N TYR A 1 -8.87 21.94 -16.74
CA TYR A 1 -9.50 20.70 -16.25
C TYR A 1 -10.82 20.43 -16.97
N GLU A 2 -11.69 21.42 -17.15
CA GLU A 2 -13.01 21.24 -17.83
C GLU A 2 -12.92 20.95 -19.34
N MET A 3 -11.88 21.39 -20.02
CA MET A 3 -11.73 21.14 -21.47
C MET A 3 -11.33 19.68 -21.82
N ARG A 4 -10.66 18.96 -20.93
CA ARG A 4 -10.34 17.53 -21.17
C ARG A 4 -11.58 16.64 -21.12
N SER A 5 -12.53 16.93 -20.22
CA SER A 5 -13.79 16.19 -20.16
C SER A 5 -14.68 16.40 -21.39
N LEU A 6 -14.61 17.57 -22.01
CA LEU A 6 -15.32 17.89 -23.26
C LEU A 6 -14.65 17.22 -24.48
N VAL A 7 -13.32 17.16 -24.54
CA VAL A 7 -12.58 16.49 -25.61
C VAL A 7 -12.81 14.98 -25.58
N ASN A 8 -12.90 14.38 -24.41
CA ASN A 8 -13.21 12.95 -24.26
C ASN A 8 -14.67 12.64 -24.67
N ARG A 9 -15.63 13.53 -24.44
CA ARG A 9 -17.00 13.34 -24.90
C ARG A 9 -17.18 13.43 -26.43
N THR A 10 -16.28 14.11 -27.14
CA THR A 10 -16.36 14.28 -28.61
C THR A 10 -15.60 13.21 -29.40
N LYS A 11 -14.78 12.39 -28.75
CA LYS A 11 -14.04 11.28 -29.38
C LYS A 11 -14.64 9.89 -29.12
N GLN A 12 -15.84 9.80 -28.60
CA GLN A 12 -16.56 8.53 -28.61
C GLN A 12 -16.86 8.15 -30.07
N THR A 13 -15.94 7.42 -30.70
CA THR A 13 -16.34 6.45 -31.73
C THR A 13 -17.45 5.64 -31.09
N LYS A 14 -18.62 5.53 -31.74
CA LYS A 14 -19.70 4.63 -31.32
C LYS A 14 -19.14 3.21 -31.34
N GLU A 15 -18.51 2.78 -30.24
CA GLU A 15 -18.19 1.38 -30.05
C GLU A 15 -19.53 0.63 -30.10
N GLU A 16 -19.59 -0.38 -30.94
CA GLU A 16 -20.78 -1.21 -31.08
C GLU A 16 -21.02 -1.92 -29.75
N LYS A 17 -22.08 -1.53 -29.03
CA LYS A 17 -22.38 -2.14 -27.73
C LYS A 17 -22.86 -3.57 -27.98
N TRP A 18 -22.18 -4.54 -27.38
CA TRP A 18 -22.58 -5.94 -27.45
C TRP A 18 -23.89 -6.16 -26.71
N PRO A 19 -24.78 -7.05 -27.21
CA PRO A 19 -25.99 -7.37 -26.49
C PRO A 19 -25.67 -8.12 -25.20
N LEU A 20 -26.45 -7.84 -24.14
CA LEU A 20 -26.48 -8.61 -22.89
C LEU A 20 -27.57 -9.65 -23.00
N LYS A 21 -27.24 -10.92 -22.77
CA LYS A 21 -28.19 -12.01 -22.71
C LYS A 21 -28.16 -12.68 -21.34
N GLU A 22 -29.29 -12.69 -20.66
CA GLU A 22 -29.45 -13.46 -19.43
C GLU A 22 -29.75 -14.92 -19.78
N VAL A 23 -29.07 -15.84 -19.11
CA VAL A 23 -29.20 -17.30 -19.35
C VAL A 23 -29.25 -18.05 -18.04
N ASP A 24 -29.99 -19.17 -18.06
CA ASP A 24 -30.06 -20.11 -16.95
C ASP A 24 -28.96 -21.18 -17.05
N HIS A 25 -28.46 -21.42 -18.28
CA HIS A 25 -27.40 -22.37 -18.61
C HIS A 25 -26.44 -21.76 -19.60
N PHE A 26 -25.13 -22.03 -19.42
CA PHE A 26 -24.07 -21.50 -20.29
C PHE A 26 -23.35 -22.62 -21.03
N GLU A 27 -23.35 -22.56 -22.36
CA GLU A 27 -22.60 -23.48 -23.23
C GLU A 27 -21.24 -22.91 -23.59
N PHE A 28 -20.17 -23.62 -23.21
CA PHE A 28 -18.77 -23.17 -23.41
C PHE A 28 -17.97 -24.04 -24.41
N GLU A 29 -18.64 -24.99 -25.07
CA GLU A 29 -17.99 -25.81 -26.09
C GLU A 29 -17.28 -24.93 -27.15
N ASN A 30 -16.03 -25.31 -27.49
CA ASN A 30 -15.15 -24.57 -28.42
C ASN A 30 -14.69 -23.18 -27.96
N MET A 31 -14.66 -22.89 -26.66
CA MET A 31 -14.00 -21.71 -26.10
C MET A 31 -12.57 -22.06 -25.69
N ASP A 32 -11.56 -21.54 -26.43
CA ASP A 32 -10.14 -21.70 -26.08
C ASP A 32 -9.69 -20.61 -25.11
N ASP A 33 -10.34 -19.45 -25.15
CA ASP A 33 -10.02 -18.25 -24.39
C ASP A 33 -11.25 -17.84 -23.58
N VAL A 34 -11.19 -18.08 -22.29
CA VAL A 34 -12.31 -17.89 -21.38
C VAL A 34 -12.07 -16.68 -20.49
N MET A 35 -12.98 -15.71 -20.54
CA MET A 35 -13.06 -14.64 -19.56
C MET A 35 -14.34 -14.80 -18.74
N VAL A 36 -14.23 -14.71 -17.43
CA VAL A 36 -15.35 -14.71 -16.50
C VAL A 36 -15.21 -13.53 -15.56
N MET A 37 -16.22 -12.68 -15.51
CA MET A 37 -16.25 -11.50 -14.66
C MET A 37 -17.30 -11.68 -13.57
N PRO A 38 -16.94 -11.63 -12.28
CA PRO A 38 -17.92 -11.64 -11.21
C PRO A 38 -18.70 -10.33 -11.23
N VAL A 39 -20.02 -10.38 -11.09
CA VAL A 39 -20.88 -9.22 -10.87
C VAL A 39 -21.13 -9.13 -9.37
N CYS A 40 -20.43 -8.25 -8.69
CA CYS A 40 -20.40 -8.18 -7.23
C CYS A 40 -20.36 -6.73 -6.73
N THR A 41 -20.60 -6.54 -5.43
CA THR A 41 -20.42 -5.23 -4.76
C THR A 41 -18.94 -4.90 -4.57
N GLN A 42 -18.62 -3.62 -4.43
CA GLN A 42 -17.25 -3.12 -4.20
C GLN A 42 -16.93 -2.96 -2.71
N GLU A 43 -17.48 -3.82 -1.88
CA GLU A 43 -17.19 -3.89 -0.44
C GLU A 43 -15.90 -4.69 -0.19
N PRO A 44 -15.30 -4.61 1.01
CA PRO A 44 -14.20 -5.50 1.39
C PRO A 44 -14.58 -6.97 1.15
N TYR A 45 -13.61 -7.80 0.75
CA TYR A 45 -13.89 -9.15 0.27
C TYR A 45 -14.74 -10.03 1.23
N LEU A 46 -14.66 -9.78 2.56
CA LEU A 46 -15.49 -10.49 3.55
C LEU A 46 -16.98 -10.15 3.46
N ASP A 47 -17.32 -8.96 3.00
CA ASP A 47 -18.68 -8.42 2.96
C ASP A 47 -19.28 -8.40 1.54
N GLN A 48 -18.45 -8.68 0.51
CA GLN A 48 -18.89 -8.66 -0.88
C GLN A 48 -20.07 -9.59 -1.15
N LYS A 49 -21.02 -9.09 -1.92
CA LYS A 49 -22.16 -9.86 -2.43
C LYS A 49 -21.96 -10.16 -3.91
N LEU A 50 -22.00 -11.44 -4.25
CA LEU A 50 -22.01 -11.90 -5.64
C LEU A 50 -23.46 -11.97 -6.16
N TYR A 51 -23.70 -11.38 -7.32
CA TYR A 51 -24.98 -11.44 -8.03
C TYR A 51 -24.98 -12.48 -9.16
N GLY A 52 -23.84 -12.75 -9.77
CA GLY A 52 -23.69 -13.67 -10.89
C GLY A 52 -22.38 -13.45 -11.62
N PHE A 53 -22.33 -13.93 -12.86
CA PHE A 53 -21.14 -13.86 -13.69
C PHE A 53 -21.47 -13.36 -15.09
N MET A 54 -20.52 -12.65 -15.72
CA MET A 54 -20.58 -12.25 -17.12
C MET A 54 -19.50 -12.93 -17.92
N ILE A 55 -19.87 -13.48 -19.06
CA ILE A 55 -19.00 -14.26 -19.96
C ILE A 55 -19.15 -13.70 -21.38
N PRO A 56 -18.09 -13.17 -21.99
CA PRO A 56 -18.13 -12.70 -23.39
C PRO A 56 -17.94 -13.90 -24.34
N LYS A 57 -18.80 -14.01 -25.35
CA LYS A 57 -18.70 -15.00 -26.43
C LYS A 57 -19.37 -14.45 -27.69
N ASP A 58 -18.74 -14.56 -28.84
CA ASP A 58 -19.31 -14.19 -30.15
C ASP A 58 -19.95 -12.79 -30.18
N LYS A 59 -19.25 -11.77 -29.68
CA LYS A 59 -19.74 -10.38 -29.56
C LYS A 59 -21.06 -10.26 -28.79
N THR A 60 -21.25 -11.11 -27.82
CA THR A 60 -22.38 -11.09 -26.88
C THR A 60 -21.81 -11.26 -25.46
N VAL A 61 -22.32 -10.51 -24.50
CA VAL A 61 -22.04 -10.75 -23.08
C VAL A 61 -23.19 -11.56 -22.51
N TYR A 62 -22.90 -12.71 -21.97
CA TYR A 62 -23.85 -13.56 -21.29
C TYR A 62 -23.79 -13.30 -19.80
N TYR A 63 -24.94 -13.18 -19.16
CA TYR A 63 -25.07 -13.08 -17.71
C TYR A 63 -25.78 -14.33 -17.19
N ILE A 64 -25.17 -14.99 -16.22
CA ILE A 64 -25.75 -16.06 -15.45
C ILE A 64 -25.83 -15.63 -13.98
N SER A 65 -27.03 -15.73 -13.36
CA SER A 65 -27.15 -15.39 -11.93
C SER A 65 -26.40 -16.40 -11.07
N VAL A 66 -26.03 -16.01 -9.83
CA VAL A 66 -25.32 -16.92 -8.94
C VAL A 66 -26.14 -18.17 -8.62
N GLU A 67 -27.48 -18.06 -8.51
CA GLU A 67 -28.39 -19.17 -8.28
C GLU A 67 -28.34 -20.17 -9.44
N HIS A 68 -28.44 -19.69 -10.68
CA HIS A 68 -28.35 -20.55 -11.87
C HIS A 68 -26.94 -21.11 -12.05
N ALA A 69 -25.90 -20.32 -11.81
CA ALA A 69 -24.52 -20.79 -11.90
C ALA A 69 -24.21 -21.93 -10.91
N LEU A 70 -24.85 -21.91 -9.73
CA LEU A 70 -24.71 -22.97 -8.73
C LEU A 70 -25.42 -24.28 -9.16
N GLU A 71 -26.38 -24.22 -10.05
CA GLU A 71 -27.10 -25.40 -10.59
C GLU A 71 -26.52 -25.86 -11.94
N ASP A 72 -25.87 -24.96 -12.69
CA ASP A 72 -25.34 -25.23 -14.02
C ASP A 72 -24.03 -26.04 -13.98
N THR A 73 -24.16 -27.32 -14.37
CA THR A 73 -23.01 -28.23 -14.47
C THR A 73 -21.99 -27.77 -15.52
N ASN A 74 -22.44 -27.17 -16.62
CA ASN A 74 -21.56 -26.69 -17.69
C ASN A 74 -20.70 -25.52 -17.18
N PHE A 75 -21.30 -24.55 -16.50
CA PHE A 75 -20.56 -23.42 -15.92
C PHE A 75 -19.56 -23.88 -14.87
N LYS A 76 -19.92 -24.81 -13.98
CA LYS A 76 -18.98 -25.42 -13.03
C LYS A 76 -17.82 -26.13 -13.73
N THR A 77 -18.12 -26.93 -14.76
CA THR A 77 -17.09 -27.63 -15.54
C THR A 77 -16.14 -26.63 -16.24
N LEU A 78 -16.67 -25.51 -16.74
CA LEU A 78 -15.85 -24.44 -17.31
C LEU A 78 -14.83 -23.94 -16.30
N LEU A 79 -15.26 -23.57 -15.09
CA LEU A 79 -14.37 -23.08 -14.03
C LEU A 79 -13.34 -24.14 -13.57
N GLU A 80 -13.77 -25.42 -13.51
CA GLU A 80 -12.90 -26.52 -13.04
C GLU A 80 -11.88 -26.99 -14.08
N THR A 81 -12.12 -26.75 -15.38
CA THR A 81 -11.29 -27.34 -16.45
C THR A 81 -10.55 -26.32 -17.31
N LYS A 82 -11.01 -25.08 -17.35
CA LYS A 82 -10.41 -24.02 -18.19
C LYS A 82 -9.58 -23.07 -17.35
N GLU A 83 -8.57 -22.48 -18.00
CA GLU A 83 -7.89 -21.30 -17.49
C GLU A 83 -8.74 -20.07 -17.77
N VAL A 84 -8.97 -19.24 -16.76
CA VAL A 84 -9.90 -18.12 -16.82
C VAL A 84 -9.17 -16.79 -16.69
N SER A 85 -9.50 -15.85 -17.58
CA SER A 85 -9.12 -14.45 -17.42
C SER A 85 -10.20 -13.70 -16.64
N THR A 86 -9.80 -12.80 -15.74
CA THR A 86 -10.75 -11.96 -14.99
C THR A 86 -10.16 -10.57 -14.73
N TRP A 87 -10.92 -9.68 -14.09
CA TRP A 87 -10.45 -8.35 -13.71
C TRP A 87 -9.50 -8.41 -12.52
N ASP A 88 -9.90 -9.02 -11.42
CA ASP A 88 -9.13 -9.23 -10.20
C ASP A 88 -9.22 -10.70 -9.80
N THR A 89 -8.10 -11.41 -9.90
CA THR A 89 -8.04 -12.85 -9.66
C THR A 89 -8.27 -13.20 -8.20
N LYS A 90 -7.71 -12.42 -7.29
CA LYS A 90 -7.84 -12.66 -5.85
C LYS A 90 -9.27 -12.43 -5.36
N GLU A 91 -9.91 -11.35 -5.82
CA GLU A 91 -11.33 -11.10 -5.59
C GLU A 91 -12.19 -12.26 -6.09
N MET A 92 -11.93 -12.72 -7.33
CA MET A 92 -12.65 -13.84 -7.92
C MET A 92 -12.49 -15.13 -7.09
N MET A 93 -11.28 -15.43 -6.60
CA MET A 93 -11.05 -16.60 -5.74
C MET A 93 -11.86 -16.53 -4.44
N HIS A 94 -11.91 -15.38 -3.77
CA HIS A 94 -12.72 -15.20 -2.56
C HIS A 94 -14.20 -15.40 -2.81
N LEU A 95 -14.72 -14.89 -3.93
CA LEU A 95 -16.11 -15.07 -4.29
C LEU A 95 -16.42 -16.53 -4.64
N LEU A 96 -15.58 -17.18 -5.43
CA LEU A 96 -15.77 -18.59 -5.80
C LEU A 96 -15.75 -19.51 -4.57
N ASP A 97 -14.78 -19.32 -3.69
CA ASP A 97 -14.65 -20.12 -2.45
C ASP A 97 -15.89 -19.94 -1.54
N ARG A 98 -16.30 -18.70 -1.29
CA ARG A 98 -17.45 -18.38 -0.43
C ARG A 98 -18.75 -19.01 -0.92
N TYR A 99 -18.95 -19.05 -2.25
CA TYR A 99 -20.17 -19.63 -2.86
C TYR A 99 -20.02 -21.12 -3.20
N GLY A 100 -18.89 -21.75 -2.86
CA GLY A 100 -18.66 -23.18 -3.00
C GLY A 100 -18.37 -23.65 -4.43
N PHE A 101 -17.89 -22.75 -5.30
CA PHE A 101 -17.40 -23.13 -6.62
C PHE A 101 -15.97 -23.67 -6.51
N LYS A 102 -15.65 -24.63 -7.38
CA LYS A 102 -14.29 -25.08 -7.63
C LYS A 102 -13.77 -24.42 -8.90
N TRP A 103 -12.47 -24.21 -8.96
CA TRP A 103 -11.82 -23.63 -10.14
C TRP A 103 -10.46 -24.30 -10.39
N ASN A 104 -9.96 -24.18 -11.63
CA ASN A 104 -8.64 -24.68 -12.02
C ASN A 104 -7.56 -23.62 -11.73
N THR A 105 -7.36 -22.70 -12.68
CA THR A 105 -6.37 -21.63 -12.57
C THR A 105 -6.80 -20.40 -13.35
N PHE A 106 -6.13 -19.29 -13.12
CA PHE A 106 -6.37 -18.04 -13.83
C PHE A 106 -5.21 -17.77 -14.79
N SER A 107 -5.54 -17.46 -16.04
CA SER A 107 -4.57 -17.12 -17.08
C SER A 107 -4.18 -15.65 -17.08
N ASN A 108 -5.08 -14.76 -16.66
CA ASN A 108 -4.84 -13.33 -16.62
C ASN A 108 -5.62 -12.63 -15.51
N ASP A 109 -4.92 -11.73 -14.83
CA ASP A 109 -5.46 -10.68 -13.99
C ASP A 109 -5.29 -9.34 -14.71
N LEU A 110 -6.40 -8.76 -15.18
CA LEU A 110 -6.35 -7.58 -16.04
C LEU A 110 -6.16 -6.29 -15.22
N HIS A 111 -6.48 -6.30 -13.93
CA HIS A 111 -6.19 -5.19 -13.03
C HIS A 111 -4.68 -5.07 -12.74
N ILE A 112 -4.04 -6.19 -12.37
CA ILE A 112 -2.58 -6.24 -12.17
C ILE A 112 -1.85 -5.87 -13.47
N ALA A 113 -2.28 -6.41 -14.61
CA ALA A 113 -1.70 -6.07 -15.91
C ALA A 113 -1.77 -4.55 -16.19
N GLY A 114 -2.93 -3.95 -15.96
CA GLY A 114 -3.12 -2.50 -16.13
C GLY A 114 -2.27 -1.66 -15.18
N PHE A 115 -2.17 -2.07 -13.91
CA PHE A 115 -1.32 -1.42 -12.92
C PHE A 115 0.17 -1.49 -13.27
N LEU A 116 0.66 -2.62 -13.77
CA LEU A 116 2.06 -2.77 -14.18
C LEU A 116 2.41 -1.89 -15.39
N LEU A 117 1.45 -1.61 -16.26
CA LEU A 117 1.61 -0.70 -17.40
C LEU A 117 1.50 0.78 -17.00
N ASN A 118 0.90 1.09 -15.85
CA ASN A 118 0.83 2.44 -15.29
C ASN A 118 0.78 2.41 -13.76
N SER A 119 1.92 2.43 -13.12
CA SER A 119 2.06 2.36 -11.66
C SER A 119 1.52 3.59 -10.89
N THR A 120 1.14 4.66 -11.59
CA THR A 120 0.49 5.82 -10.94
C THR A 120 -0.99 5.59 -10.69
N ALA A 121 -1.60 4.61 -11.35
CA ALA A 121 -2.98 4.21 -11.21
C ALA A 121 -3.10 3.18 -10.07
N THR A 122 -3.41 3.64 -8.86
CA THR A 122 -3.37 2.82 -7.63
C THR A 122 -4.74 2.35 -7.12
N ASP A 123 -5.79 2.60 -7.86
CA ASP A 123 -7.14 2.09 -7.63
C ASP A 123 -7.79 1.64 -8.94
N SER A 124 -8.87 0.86 -8.86
CA SER A 124 -9.52 0.28 -10.03
C SER A 124 -10.00 1.33 -11.03
N ASP A 125 -10.61 2.44 -10.59
CA ASP A 125 -11.10 3.49 -11.48
C ASP A 125 -9.94 4.18 -12.23
N ALA A 126 -8.81 4.42 -11.54
CA ALA A 126 -7.61 4.99 -12.13
C ALA A 126 -6.94 4.04 -13.16
N VAL A 127 -6.90 2.73 -12.86
CA VAL A 127 -6.39 1.72 -13.81
C VAL A 127 -7.28 1.68 -15.07
N LEU A 128 -8.59 1.70 -14.91
CA LEU A 128 -9.52 1.72 -16.05
C LEU A 128 -9.36 2.99 -16.89
N GLU A 129 -9.19 4.16 -16.26
CA GLU A 129 -8.91 5.41 -16.99
C GLU A 129 -7.59 5.31 -17.78
N ALA A 130 -6.52 4.76 -17.16
CA ALA A 130 -5.24 4.54 -17.83
C ALA A 130 -5.36 3.59 -19.04
N LEU A 131 -6.20 2.56 -18.93
CA LEU A 131 -6.51 1.63 -20.01
C LEU A 131 -7.51 2.18 -21.04
N GLN A 132 -7.99 3.42 -20.87
CA GLN A 132 -9.02 4.03 -21.70
C GLN A 132 -10.30 3.18 -21.77
N ILE A 133 -10.70 2.64 -20.63
CA ILE A 133 -11.97 1.92 -20.42
C ILE A 133 -12.95 2.90 -19.78
N HIS A 134 -14.13 3.00 -20.37
CA HIS A 134 -15.14 3.95 -19.93
C HIS A 134 -16.38 3.20 -19.43
N LEU A 135 -16.61 3.27 -18.14
CA LEU A 135 -17.78 2.69 -17.50
C LEU A 135 -18.96 3.66 -17.50
N PRO A 136 -20.20 3.18 -17.49
CA PRO A 136 -21.40 4.00 -17.32
C PRO A 136 -21.37 4.80 -16.01
N GLU A 137 -20.80 4.20 -14.97
CA GLU A 137 -20.62 4.75 -13.63
C GLU A 137 -19.31 4.20 -13.05
N SER A 138 -18.58 4.96 -12.23
CA SER A 138 -17.35 4.47 -11.59
C SER A 138 -17.66 3.49 -10.45
N PHE A 139 -16.71 2.64 -10.11
CA PHE A 139 -16.83 1.77 -8.93
C PHE A 139 -17.05 2.57 -7.65
N HIS A 140 -16.42 3.73 -7.53
CA HIS A 140 -16.62 4.62 -6.41
C HIS A 140 -18.05 5.20 -6.37
N ASP A 141 -18.66 5.54 -7.52
CA ASP A 141 -19.98 6.15 -7.55
C ASP A 141 -21.09 5.12 -7.34
N VAL A 142 -20.95 3.88 -7.78
CA VAL A 142 -21.92 2.81 -7.53
C VAL A 142 -22.13 2.52 -6.05
N SER A 143 -21.12 2.78 -5.21
CA SER A 143 -21.22 2.65 -3.75
C SER A 143 -22.15 3.69 -3.10
N LYS A 144 -22.57 4.71 -3.85
CA LYS A 144 -23.42 5.79 -3.34
C LYS A 144 -24.88 5.57 -3.69
N LYS A 145 -25.76 5.78 -2.71
CA LYS A 145 -27.20 5.82 -2.95
C LYS A 145 -27.55 7.03 -3.81
N THR A 146 -28.34 6.81 -4.87
CA THR A 146 -28.94 7.88 -5.68
C THR A 146 -30.41 8.08 -5.30
N LYS A 147 -31.11 9.02 -5.99
CA LYS A 147 -32.56 9.20 -5.82
C LYS A 147 -33.39 8.05 -6.41
N GLU A 148 -32.86 7.40 -7.44
CA GLU A 148 -33.53 6.41 -8.26
C GLU A 148 -33.13 4.99 -7.86
N GLU A 149 -31.86 4.79 -7.45
CA GLU A 149 -31.28 3.50 -7.18
C GLU A 149 -30.58 3.45 -5.81
N PRO A 150 -30.68 2.32 -5.07
CA PRO A 150 -29.86 2.08 -3.88
C PRO A 150 -28.38 1.93 -4.23
N ALA A 151 -27.52 2.06 -3.23
CA ALA A 151 -26.12 1.66 -3.39
C ALA A 151 -26.04 0.16 -3.74
N TYR A 152 -25.07 -0.21 -4.60
CA TYR A 152 -24.85 -1.61 -5.01
C TYR A 152 -26.11 -2.33 -5.52
N SER A 153 -26.94 -1.65 -6.30
CA SER A 153 -28.09 -2.33 -6.90
C SER A 153 -27.65 -3.25 -8.04
N LEU A 154 -28.35 -4.36 -8.23
CA LEU A 154 -28.05 -5.33 -9.29
C LEU A 154 -28.02 -4.68 -10.68
N GLU A 155 -28.95 -3.77 -10.98
CA GLU A 155 -29.02 -3.12 -12.28
C GLU A 155 -27.81 -2.19 -12.53
N ARG A 156 -27.35 -1.47 -11.51
CA ARG A 156 -26.14 -0.62 -11.61
C ARG A 156 -24.92 -1.49 -11.79
N GLU A 157 -24.76 -2.55 -11.01
CA GLU A 157 -23.64 -3.50 -11.13
C GLU A 157 -23.65 -4.18 -12.51
N LYS A 158 -24.78 -4.68 -12.98
CA LYS A 158 -24.90 -5.26 -14.33
C LYS A 158 -24.47 -4.27 -15.42
N ALA A 159 -24.87 -3.01 -15.33
CA ALA A 159 -24.50 -2.00 -16.33
C ALA A 159 -22.99 -1.75 -16.36
N ILE A 160 -22.33 -1.68 -15.20
CA ILE A 160 -20.89 -1.51 -15.07
C ILE A 160 -20.17 -2.74 -15.62
N TYR A 161 -20.47 -3.93 -15.10
CA TYR A 161 -19.76 -5.16 -15.46
C TYR A 161 -20.01 -5.59 -16.90
N HIS A 162 -21.16 -5.28 -17.49
CA HIS A 162 -21.40 -5.47 -18.92
C HIS A 162 -20.42 -4.66 -19.78
N SER A 163 -20.31 -3.35 -19.49
CA SER A 163 -19.39 -2.48 -20.19
C SER A 163 -17.93 -2.88 -19.97
N LEU A 164 -17.58 -3.22 -18.73
CA LEU A 164 -16.24 -3.66 -18.35
C LEU A 164 -15.86 -4.95 -19.08
N THR A 165 -16.72 -5.96 -19.05
CA THR A 165 -16.48 -7.26 -19.69
C THR A 165 -16.22 -7.13 -21.18
N GLN A 166 -17.04 -6.37 -21.89
CA GLN A 166 -16.85 -6.13 -23.31
C GLN A 166 -15.50 -5.48 -23.60
N GLN A 167 -15.23 -4.33 -22.96
CA GLN A 167 -14.03 -3.54 -23.25
C GLN A 167 -12.73 -4.26 -22.86
N LEU A 168 -12.74 -4.99 -21.75
CA LEU A 168 -11.59 -5.80 -21.34
C LEU A 168 -11.34 -6.94 -22.30
N TYR A 169 -12.38 -7.65 -22.72
CA TYR A 169 -12.24 -8.73 -23.70
C TYR A 169 -11.65 -8.26 -25.02
N GLU A 170 -12.05 -7.09 -25.48
CA GLU A 170 -11.51 -6.49 -26.71
C GLU A 170 -10.05 -6.03 -26.55
N LYS A 171 -9.59 -5.75 -25.32
CA LYS A 171 -8.25 -5.18 -25.04
C LYS A 171 -7.25 -6.17 -24.45
N LYS A 172 -7.67 -7.32 -23.93
CA LYS A 172 -6.79 -8.24 -23.18
C LYS A 172 -5.54 -8.69 -23.92
N ASP A 173 -5.66 -9.01 -25.22
CA ASP A 173 -4.51 -9.44 -26.02
C ASP A 173 -3.51 -8.29 -26.24
N LYS A 174 -4.02 -7.07 -26.42
CA LYS A 174 -3.19 -5.88 -26.51
C LYS A 174 -2.50 -5.59 -25.16
N LEU A 175 -3.19 -5.77 -24.05
CA LEU A 175 -2.57 -5.61 -22.73
C LEU A 175 -1.39 -6.56 -22.55
N ARG A 176 -1.56 -7.84 -22.89
CA ARG A 176 -0.47 -8.82 -22.84
C ARG A 176 0.70 -8.46 -23.77
N ALA A 177 0.39 -7.99 -24.99
CA ALA A 177 1.42 -7.50 -25.92
C ALA A 177 2.18 -6.30 -25.33
N SER A 178 1.46 -5.34 -24.72
CA SER A 178 2.08 -4.18 -24.07
C SER A 178 2.96 -4.58 -22.87
N LEU A 179 2.57 -5.54 -22.05
CA LEU A 179 3.44 -6.06 -20.97
C LEU A 179 4.76 -6.61 -21.52
N LYS A 180 4.72 -7.26 -22.68
CA LYS A 180 5.92 -7.76 -23.37
C LYS A 180 6.77 -6.64 -23.96
N GLU A 181 6.17 -5.67 -24.62
CA GLU A 181 6.85 -4.51 -25.19
C GLU A 181 7.54 -3.67 -24.12
N GLU A 182 6.89 -3.50 -22.97
CA GLU A 182 7.41 -2.78 -21.82
C GLU A 182 8.38 -3.59 -20.95
N ASN A 183 8.70 -4.84 -21.33
CA ASN A 183 9.60 -5.76 -20.63
C ASN A 183 9.17 -6.09 -19.18
N VAL A 184 7.87 -6.08 -18.89
CA VAL A 184 7.30 -6.40 -17.57
C VAL A 184 6.51 -7.72 -17.57
N LEU A 185 6.50 -8.47 -18.68
CA LEU A 185 5.73 -9.70 -18.79
C LEU A 185 6.22 -10.78 -17.80
N SER A 186 7.54 -10.97 -17.65
CA SER A 186 8.08 -11.94 -16.68
C SER A 186 7.76 -11.55 -15.24
N LEU A 187 7.79 -10.25 -14.90
CA LEU A 187 7.34 -9.78 -13.59
C LEU A 187 5.87 -10.15 -13.34
N TYR A 188 5.04 -9.98 -14.35
CA TYR A 188 3.62 -10.32 -14.29
C TYR A 188 3.40 -11.83 -14.13
N GLU A 189 3.99 -12.66 -15.02
CA GLU A 189 3.75 -14.10 -15.06
C GLU A 189 4.44 -14.87 -13.93
N ASP A 190 5.68 -14.49 -13.57
CA ASP A 190 6.50 -15.26 -12.64
C ASP A 190 6.39 -14.78 -11.19
N ILE A 191 5.89 -13.57 -10.95
CA ILE A 191 5.82 -12.98 -9.60
C ILE A 191 4.40 -12.55 -9.26
N GLU A 192 3.79 -11.62 -10.00
CA GLU A 192 2.52 -11.00 -9.58
C GLU A 192 1.33 -11.96 -9.68
N MET A 193 1.21 -12.71 -10.77
CA MET A 193 0.13 -13.68 -10.95
C MET A 193 0.18 -14.82 -9.92
N PRO A 194 1.30 -15.52 -9.71
CA PRO A 194 1.38 -16.56 -8.70
C PRO A 194 1.13 -16.02 -7.28
N LEU A 195 1.56 -14.78 -7.00
CA LEU A 195 1.38 -14.16 -5.69
C LEU A 195 -0.10 -13.99 -5.32
N THR A 196 -1.01 -13.86 -6.28
CA THR A 196 -2.45 -13.77 -5.97
C THR A 196 -2.96 -14.97 -5.17
N HIS A 197 -2.47 -16.17 -5.46
CA HIS A 197 -2.81 -17.39 -4.73
C HIS A 197 -2.26 -17.39 -3.31
N VAL A 198 -1.00 -16.98 -3.14
CA VAL A 198 -0.38 -16.86 -1.82
C VAL A 198 -1.14 -15.88 -0.95
N LEU A 199 -1.48 -14.70 -1.49
CA LEU A 199 -2.22 -13.69 -0.76
C LEU A 199 -3.66 -14.15 -0.44
N PHE A 200 -4.32 -14.83 -1.37
CA PHE A 200 -5.62 -15.46 -1.13
C PHE A 200 -5.54 -16.45 0.05
N SER A 201 -4.55 -17.36 0.05
CA SER A 201 -4.35 -18.33 1.14
C SER A 201 -4.07 -17.64 2.48
N MET A 202 -3.25 -16.58 2.48
CA MET A 202 -2.96 -15.80 3.69
C MET A 202 -4.20 -15.08 4.23
N GLU A 203 -5.04 -14.53 3.35
CA GLU A 203 -6.29 -13.86 3.71
C GLU A 203 -7.31 -14.86 4.23
N GLN A 204 -7.40 -16.05 3.65
CA GLN A 204 -8.26 -17.15 4.14
C GLN A 204 -7.82 -17.68 5.50
N GLU A 205 -6.52 -17.86 5.71
CA GLU A 205 -5.98 -18.34 6.98
C GLU A 205 -6.22 -17.32 8.11
N GLY A 206 -6.00 -16.03 7.84
CA GLY A 206 -6.09 -14.98 8.85
C GLY A 206 -5.02 -15.12 9.94
N ILE A 207 -5.16 -14.35 11.01
CA ILE A 207 -4.29 -14.42 12.20
C ILE A 207 -5.11 -14.40 13.46
N SER A 208 -4.86 -15.37 14.35
CA SER A 208 -5.57 -15.50 15.63
C SER A 208 -5.24 -14.34 16.57
N ILE A 209 -6.28 -13.84 17.26
CA ILE A 209 -6.17 -12.73 18.19
C ILE A 209 -6.94 -13.01 19.48
N GLN A 210 -6.37 -12.62 20.61
CA GLN A 210 -7.02 -12.70 21.92
C GLN A 210 -7.80 -11.42 22.23
N GLU A 211 -9.11 -11.46 22.06
CA GLU A 211 -9.99 -10.32 22.36
C GLU A 211 -9.92 -9.93 23.84
N SER A 212 -9.85 -10.90 24.76
CA SER A 212 -9.71 -10.66 26.21
C SER A 212 -8.47 -9.84 26.55
N PHE A 213 -7.35 -10.07 25.86
CA PHE A 213 -6.14 -9.26 26.03
C PHE A 213 -6.36 -7.80 25.59
N LEU A 214 -7.07 -7.60 24.47
CA LEU A 214 -7.43 -6.25 24.01
C LEU A 214 -8.34 -5.54 25.02
N ASP A 215 -9.27 -6.25 25.65
CA ASP A 215 -10.15 -5.70 26.69
C ASP A 215 -9.36 -5.26 27.93
N GLU A 216 -8.50 -6.12 28.46
CA GLU A 216 -7.66 -5.84 29.62
C GLU A 216 -6.71 -4.66 29.35
N TYR A 217 -6.03 -4.68 28.20
CA TYR A 217 -5.11 -3.62 27.83
C TYR A 217 -5.83 -2.31 27.53
N GLY A 218 -7.01 -2.37 26.91
CA GLY A 218 -7.88 -1.22 26.67
C GLY A 218 -8.32 -0.55 27.98
N ALA A 219 -8.71 -1.33 28.99
CA ALA A 219 -9.05 -0.82 30.31
C ALA A 219 -7.85 -0.08 30.96
N LEU A 220 -6.66 -0.66 30.89
CA LEU A 220 -5.43 -0.02 31.39
C LEU A 220 -5.11 1.31 30.66
N LEU A 221 -5.28 1.35 29.34
CA LEU A 221 -5.08 2.58 28.57
C LEU A 221 -6.11 3.65 28.92
N ASN A 222 -7.37 3.28 29.14
CA ASN A 222 -8.42 4.21 29.56
C ASN A 222 -8.14 4.81 30.95
N GLU A 223 -7.69 4.03 31.91
CA GLU A 223 -7.25 4.56 33.21
C GLU A 223 -6.12 5.60 33.08
N LYS A 224 -5.14 5.34 32.20
CA LYS A 224 -4.07 6.29 31.91
C LYS A 224 -4.57 7.56 31.22
N LEU A 225 -5.52 7.41 30.27
CA LEU A 225 -6.14 8.55 29.58
C LEU A 225 -6.91 9.44 30.55
N ASP A 226 -7.68 8.84 31.45
CA ASP A 226 -8.43 9.57 32.47
C ASP A 226 -7.50 10.34 33.42
N ALA A 227 -6.43 9.70 33.88
CA ALA A 227 -5.44 10.34 34.74
C ALA A 227 -4.73 11.52 34.01
N LEU A 228 -4.38 11.35 32.72
CA LEU A 228 -3.79 12.43 31.91
C LEU A 228 -4.81 13.56 31.65
N ALA A 229 -6.06 13.23 31.36
CA ALA A 229 -7.11 14.23 31.18
C ALA A 229 -7.29 15.11 32.42
N GLN A 230 -7.29 14.53 33.62
CA GLN A 230 -7.36 15.31 34.88
C GLN A 230 -6.16 16.25 35.04
N LYS A 231 -4.94 15.80 34.72
CA LYS A 231 -3.73 16.67 34.72
C LYS A 231 -3.88 17.81 33.71
N ILE A 232 -4.29 17.50 32.49
CA ILE A 232 -4.49 18.50 31.43
C ILE A 232 -5.53 19.55 31.85
N TYR A 233 -6.67 19.13 32.43
CA TYR A 233 -7.69 20.04 32.94
C TYR A 233 -7.18 20.89 34.11
N SER A 234 -6.40 20.31 35.00
CA SER A 234 -5.76 21.05 36.08
C SER A 234 -4.78 22.12 35.58
N HIS A 235 -3.98 21.80 34.57
CA HIS A 235 -3.07 22.76 33.94
C HIS A 235 -3.80 23.85 33.14
N ALA A 236 -4.92 23.51 32.52
CA ALA A 236 -5.75 24.44 31.74
C ALA A 236 -6.65 25.32 32.60
N GLY A 237 -6.93 24.92 33.85
CA GLY A 237 -7.91 25.57 34.73
C GLY A 237 -9.37 25.39 34.29
N MET A 238 -9.64 24.53 33.29
CA MET A 238 -10.96 24.28 32.75
C MET A 238 -11.08 22.89 32.10
N ILE A 239 -12.31 22.38 32.00
CA ILE A 239 -12.64 21.16 31.27
C ILE A 239 -12.93 21.53 29.81
N PHE A 240 -12.37 20.81 28.87
CA PHE A 240 -12.57 20.98 27.43
C PHE A 240 -12.36 19.65 26.69
N ASN A 241 -12.76 19.56 25.43
CA ASN A 241 -12.49 18.37 24.60
C ASN A 241 -11.05 18.39 24.08
N ILE A 242 -10.17 17.57 24.68
CA ILE A 242 -8.75 17.45 24.36
C ILE A 242 -8.55 16.98 22.91
N ASN A 243 -9.47 16.18 22.38
CA ASN A 243 -9.46 15.67 21.00
C ASN A 243 -9.98 16.70 19.97
N SER A 244 -10.52 17.85 20.41
CA SER A 244 -10.93 18.93 19.51
C SER A 244 -9.76 19.86 19.22
N PRO A 245 -9.20 19.89 17.98
CA PRO A 245 -8.10 20.80 17.64
C PRO A 245 -8.44 22.27 17.90
N LYS A 246 -9.73 22.66 17.71
CA LYS A 246 -10.21 24.03 17.93
C LYS A 246 -10.20 24.39 19.41
N GLN A 247 -10.74 23.53 20.27
CA GLN A 247 -10.78 23.81 21.72
C GLN A 247 -9.38 23.79 22.31
N LEU A 248 -8.55 22.82 21.92
CA LEU A 248 -7.18 22.75 22.35
C LEU A 248 -6.36 23.97 21.93
N ALA A 249 -6.54 24.46 20.67
CA ALA A 249 -5.87 25.68 20.21
C ALA A 249 -6.28 26.91 21.06
N ASN A 250 -7.55 27.00 21.45
CA ASN A 250 -8.04 28.06 22.34
C ASN A 250 -7.33 28.02 23.70
N VAL A 251 -7.31 26.85 24.33
CA VAL A 251 -6.64 26.67 25.63
C VAL A 251 -5.14 27.01 25.55
N LEU A 252 -4.43 26.49 24.55
CA LEU A 252 -2.98 26.67 24.46
C LEU A 252 -2.58 28.11 24.09
N PHE A 253 -3.28 28.73 23.13
CA PHE A 253 -2.84 29.99 22.54
C PHE A 253 -3.57 31.22 23.09
N ASP A 254 -4.83 31.09 23.56
CA ASP A 254 -5.57 32.21 24.12
C ASP A 254 -5.54 32.24 25.64
N GLU A 255 -5.80 31.11 26.31
CA GLU A 255 -5.84 31.07 27.76
C GLU A 255 -4.44 31.01 28.38
N LEU A 256 -3.58 30.09 27.88
CA LEU A 256 -2.22 29.91 28.38
C LEU A 256 -1.18 30.80 27.65
N ASN A 257 -1.59 31.59 26.66
CA ASN A 257 -0.75 32.53 25.90
C ASN A 257 0.55 31.91 25.36
N LEU A 258 0.54 30.62 24.96
CA LEU A 258 1.70 29.97 24.35
C LEU A 258 1.83 30.41 22.89
N SER A 259 3.05 30.76 22.48
CA SER A 259 3.30 31.17 21.09
C SER A 259 3.54 29.96 20.20
N SER A 260 2.71 29.79 19.16
CA SER A 260 2.87 28.72 18.16
C SER A 260 4.09 28.90 17.23
N GLY A 261 4.78 30.03 17.30
CA GLY A 261 5.91 30.36 16.42
C GLY A 261 5.53 30.65 14.95
N GLY A 262 4.25 30.72 14.61
CA GLY A 262 3.76 30.97 13.25
C GLY A 262 2.38 31.63 13.22
N LYS A 263 1.93 32.04 12.00
CA LYS A 263 0.60 32.68 11.79
C LYS A 263 -0.59 31.73 11.99
N LYS A 264 -0.37 30.41 11.95
CA LYS A 264 -1.43 29.40 12.10
C LYS A 264 -1.45 28.84 13.52
N ARG A 265 -2.63 28.79 14.12
CA ARG A 265 -2.90 28.20 15.45
C ARG A 265 -3.05 26.67 15.34
N SER A 266 -2.00 26.00 14.85
CA SER A 266 -1.99 24.55 14.69
C SER A 266 -1.65 23.85 15.99
N THR A 267 -2.36 22.76 16.27
CA THR A 267 -2.09 21.84 17.37
C THR A 267 -1.56 20.51 16.87
N SER A 268 -0.91 20.48 15.68
CA SER A 268 -0.25 19.29 15.15
C SER A 268 0.90 18.85 16.06
N ALA A 269 1.26 17.57 15.98
CA ALA A 269 2.35 17.00 16.77
C ALA A 269 3.65 17.81 16.63
N ASP A 270 4.03 18.21 15.40
CA ASP A 270 5.24 19.00 15.13
C ASP A 270 5.23 20.38 15.81
N VAL A 271 4.06 21.00 15.95
CA VAL A 271 3.92 22.28 16.66
C VAL A 271 4.02 22.06 18.16
N LEU A 272 3.37 21.03 18.68
CA LEU A 272 3.42 20.69 20.11
C LEU A 272 4.84 20.26 20.53
N GLU A 273 5.55 19.50 19.72
CA GLU A 273 6.96 19.13 19.98
C GLU A 273 7.87 20.38 20.14
N LYS A 274 7.67 21.41 19.32
CA LYS A 274 8.40 22.68 19.45
C LYS A 274 8.02 23.48 20.71
N LEU A 275 6.91 23.15 21.33
CA LEU A 275 6.44 23.78 22.57
C LEU A 275 6.86 23.01 23.83
N ARG A 276 7.54 21.85 23.70
CA ARG A 276 8.06 21.10 24.84
C ARG A 276 8.90 21.97 25.76
N GLY A 277 8.73 21.78 27.04
CA GLY A 277 9.43 22.55 28.08
C GLY A 277 8.91 23.97 28.32
N LYS A 278 7.97 24.48 27.49
CA LYS A 278 7.36 25.80 27.71
C LYS A 278 6.22 25.78 28.73
N HIS A 279 5.50 24.66 28.83
CA HIS A 279 4.44 24.46 29.79
C HIS A 279 4.19 22.97 29.98
N PRO A 280 3.95 22.49 31.24
CA PRO A 280 3.76 21.06 31.53
C PRO A 280 2.60 20.41 30.75
N ILE A 281 1.55 21.17 30.45
CA ILE A 281 0.38 20.69 29.68
C ILE A 281 0.78 20.08 28.31
N ILE A 282 1.88 20.55 27.72
CA ILE A 282 2.31 20.10 26.38
C ILE A 282 2.72 18.63 26.40
N ASP A 283 3.50 18.21 27.38
CA ASP A 283 3.95 16.83 27.50
C ASP A 283 2.78 15.90 27.82
N ASP A 284 1.84 16.33 28.68
CA ASP A 284 0.63 15.57 29.00
C ASP A 284 -0.29 15.42 27.76
N ILE A 285 -0.43 16.47 26.93
CA ILE A 285 -1.23 16.40 25.70
C ILE A 285 -0.57 15.46 24.66
N LEU A 286 0.74 15.53 24.49
CA LEU A 286 1.45 14.63 23.57
C LEU A 286 1.30 13.18 23.98
N GLU A 287 1.44 12.88 25.27
CA GLU A 287 1.25 11.52 25.80
C GLU A 287 -0.21 11.08 25.71
N TYR A 288 -1.17 11.94 26.07
CA TYR A 288 -2.59 11.66 25.92
C TYR A 288 -2.94 11.30 24.48
N ARG A 289 -2.51 12.09 23.49
CA ARG A 289 -2.79 11.84 22.07
C ARG A 289 -2.16 10.55 21.57
N LYS A 290 -0.94 10.23 22.04
CA LYS A 290 -0.26 8.98 21.70
C LYS A 290 -1.08 7.78 22.18
N ILE A 291 -1.50 7.77 23.45
CA ILE A 291 -2.28 6.69 24.03
C ILE A 291 -3.68 6.63 23.40
N ALA A 292 -4.37 7.77 23.20
CA ALA A 292 -5.68 7.81 22.59
C ALA A 292 -5.68 7.27 21.15
N LYS A 293 -4.62 7.57 20.37
CA LYS A 293 -4.45 7.01 19.03
C LYS A 293 -4.27 5.50 19.07
N VAL A 294 -3.47 4.97 19.99
CA VAL A 294 -3.26 3.53 20.15
C VAL A 294 -4.56 2.84 20.56
N SER A 295 -5.28 3.39 21.52
CA SER A 295 -6.58 2.85 21.97
C SER A 295 -7.59 2.80 20.83
N SER A 296 -7.84 3.94 20.16
CA SER A 296 -8.84 4.01 19.09
C SER A 296 -8.48 3.19 17.86
N THR A 297 -7.19 3.15 17.46
CA THR A 297 -6.76 2.47 16.24
C THR A 297 -6.61 0.97 16.44
N TYR A 298 -6.00 0.56 17.57
CA TYR A 298 -5.63 -0.85 17.75
C TYR A 298 -6.53 -1.59 18.74
N ILE A 299 -7.06 -0.95 19.78
CA ILE A 299 -8.02 -1.64 20.64
C ILE A 299 -9.39 -1.66 19.98
N ASP A 300 -10.01 -0.48 19.79
CA ASP A 300 -11.36 -0.40 19.24
C ASP A 300 -11.39 -0.76 17.75
N GLY A 301 -10.31 -0.43 17.02
CA GLY A 301 -10.20 -0.71 15.59
C GLY A 301 -10.09 -2.21 15.30
N LEU A 302 -9.15 -2.94 15.94
CA LEU A 302 -8.97 -4.37 15.69
C LEU A 302 -10.19 -5.20 16.10
N LYS A 303 -10.83 -4.87 17.24
CA LYS A 303 -12.03 -5.57 17.70
C LYS A 303 -13.16 -5.62 16.68
N LYS A 304 -13.32 -4.58 15.85
CA LYS A 304 -14.35 -4.53 14.81
C LYS A 304 -14.09 -5.53 13.67
N HIS A 305 -12.86 -6.00 13.54
CA HIS A 305 -12.42 -6.91 12.49
C HIS A 305 -12.18 -8.34 12.99
N ILE A 306 -12.50 -8.64 14.25
CA ILE A 306 -12.43 -10.01 14.77
C ILE A 306 -13.61 -10.78 14.20
N CYS A 307 -13.33 -11.81 13.40
CA CYS A 307 -14.34 -12.68 12.83
C CYS A 307 -14.80 -13.77 13.80
N SER A 308 -15.82 -14.55 13.42
CA SER A 308 -16.41 -15.60 14.25
C SER A 308 -15.44 -16.72 14.64
N ASP A 309 -14.38 -16.91 13.87
CA ASP A 309 -13.28 -17.87 14.12
C ASP A 309 -12.19 -17.31 15.03
N GLN A 310 -12.38 -16.12 15.63
CA GLN A 310 -11.41 -15.43 16.50
C GLN A 310 -10.13 -15.02 15.77
N LYS A 311 -10.21 -14.81 14.45
CA LYS A 311 -9.12 -14.33 13.62
C LYS A 311 -9.42 -12.95 13.03
N ILE A 312 -8.37 -12.29 12.59
CA ILE A 312 -8.44 -11.11 11.73
C ILE A 312 -7.98 -11.52 10.33
N HIS A 313 -8.82 -11.23 9.34
CA HIS A 313 -8.58 -11.46 7.93
C HIS A 313 -8.40 -10.11 7.23
N THR A 314 -7.16 -9.63 7.19
CA THR A 314 -6.82 -8.39 6.49
C THR A 314 -6.85 -8.61 4.98
N SER A 315 -6.99 -7.53 4.20
CA SER A 315 -6.78 -7.56 2.74
C SER A 315 -5.36 -7.13 2.41
N PHE A 316 -4.63 -7.92 1.61
CA PHE A 316 -3.32 -7.56 1.06
C PHE A 316 -3.45 -7.05 -0.36
N ASN A 317 -3.07 -5.80 -0.60
CA ASN A 317 -3.23 -5.14 -1.90
C ASN A 317 -1.90 -5.14 -2.66
N GLN A 318 -1.91 -5.61 -3.91
CA GLN A 318 -0.75 -5.63 -4.81
C GLN A 318 -0.58 -4.35 -5.61
N THR A 319 -1.66 -3.57 -5.81
CA THR A 319 -1.73 -2.45 -6.76
C THR A 319 -1.81 -1.07 -6.11
N MET A 320 -1.82 -0.97 -4.78
CA MET A 320 -1.97 0.31 -4.07
C MET A 320 -0.69 1.12 -3.88
N THR A 321 0.48 0.52 -4.08
CA THR A 321 1.76 1.22 -3.88
C THR A 321 2.56 1.31 -5.16
N GLN A 322 2.99 2.50 -5.54
CA GLN A 322 3.78 2.73 -6.76
C GLN A 322 5.17 2.05 -6.75
N THR A 323 5.63 1.56 -5.61
CA THR A 323 6.91 0.86 -5.46
C THR A 323 6.80 -0.66 -5.55
N GLY A 324 5.58 -1.19 -5.71
CA GLY A 324 5.34 -2.64 -5.71
C GLY A 324 5.31 -3.29 -4.32
N ARG A 325 5.45 -2.53 -3.24
CA ARG A 325 5.21 -3.06 -1.89
C ARG A 325 3.75 -3.48 -1.73
N LEU A 326 3.50 -4.54 -0.97
CA LEU A 326 2.17 -4.86 -0.51
C LEU A 326 1.69 -3.82 0.51
N SER A 327 0.41 -3.54 0.52
CA SER A 327 -0.23 -2.82 1.62
C SER A 327 -1.30 -3.70 2.26
N SER A 328 -1.67 -3.37 3.50
CA SER A 328 -2.69 -4.08 4.26
C SER A 328 -3.82 -3.12 4.60
N SER A 329 -5.06 -3.57 4.43
CA SER A 329 -6.27 -2.79 4.73
C SER A 329 -7.35 -3.68 5.34
N GLU A 330 -8.30 -3.08 6.03
CA GLU A 330 -9.47 -3.73 6.65
C GLU A 330 -9.13 -4.95 7.56
N PRO A 331 -8.30 -4.77 8.61
CA PRO A 331 -7.60 -3.57 9.06
C PRO A 331 -6.16 -3.46 8.54
N ASN A 332 -5.53 -2.28 8.61
CA ASN A 332 -4.11 -2.15 8.31
C ASN A 332 -3.24 -2.69 9.47
N LEU A 333 -2.73 -3.90 9.32
CA LEU A 333 -1.87 -4.56 10.31
C LEU A 333 -0.39 -4.12 10.22
N GLN A 334 0.03 -3.50 9.11
CA GLN A 334 1.43 -3.07 8.90
C GLN A 334 1.81 -1.83 9.72
N ASN A 335 0.83 -1.11 10.27
CA ASN A 335 1.07 0.09 11.07
C ASN A 335 1.30 -0.16 12.57
N ILE A 336 1.22 -1.42 13.03
CA ILE A 336 1.46 -1.77 14.44
C ILE A 336 2.95 -1.57 14.75
N SER A 337 3.26 -0.58 15.59
CA SER A 337 4.65 -0.21 15.90
C SER A 337 5.39 -1.33 16.61
N ILE A 338 6.65 -1.54 16.20
CA ILE A 338 7.60 -2.43 16.87
C ILE A 338 8.61 -1.68 17.75
N ARG A 339 8.59 -0.33 17.69
CA ARG A 339 9.61 0.51 18.33
C ARG A 339 9.17 1.08 19.66
N ASP A 340 7.91 1.42 19.80
CA ASP A 340 7.38 1.96 21.05
C ASP A 340 6.71 0.88 21.89
N GLU A 341 6.72 1.08 23.21
CA GLU A 341 6.21 0.09 24.17
C GLU A 341 4.71 -0.19 24.01
N LEU A 342 3.91 0.82 23.64
CA LEU A 342 2.47 0.64 23.42
C LEU A 342 2.19 -0.29 22.25
N GLY A 343 2.93 -0.13 21.14
CA GLY A 343 2.80 -1.00 19.97
C GLY A 343 3.29 -2.42 20.25
N LYS A 344 4.38 -2.58 21.02
CA LYS A 344 4.86 -3.91 21.44
C LYS A 344 3.83 -4.64 22.28
N GLU A 345 3.11 -3.95 23.16
CA GLU A 345 2.04 -4.56 23.96
C GLU A 345 0.89 -5.03 23.08
N ILE A 346 0.44 -4.23 22.10
CA ILE A 346 -0.60 -4.63 21.15
C ILE A 346 -0.24 -5.93 20.42
N ARG A 347 1.02 -6.12 20.05
CA ARG A 347 1.46 -7.34 19.34
C ARG A 347 1.27 -8.62 20.15
N LYS A 348 1.20 -8.55 21.47
CA LYS A 348 0.93 -9.70 22.35
C LYS A 348 -0.49 -10.25 22.20
N ALA A 349 -1.41 -9.44 21.65
CA ALA A 349 -2.76 -9.91 21.34
C ALA A 349 -2.78 -10.96 20.21
N PHE A 350 -1.78 -10.93 19.31
CA PHE A 350 -1.68 -11.90 18.22
C PHE A 350 -0.98 -13.17 18.71
N VAL A 351 -1.65 -14.29 18.53
CA VAL A 351 -1.21 -15.58 19.06
C VAL A 351 -1.23 -16.65 17.98
N ALA A 352 -0.49 -17.73 18.20
CA ALA A 352 -0.62 -18.93 17.39
C ALA A 352 -1.79 -19.77 17.90
N GLU A 353 -2.38 -20.56 17.02
CA GLU A 353 -3.33 -21.60 17.41
C GLU A 353 -2.65 -22.71 18.25
N ASP A 354 -3.45 -23.48 18.96
CA ASP A 354 -2.95 -24.60 19.76
C ASP A 354 -2.14 -25.59 18.90
N GLY A 355 -0.92 -25.84 19.34
CA GLY A 355 0.01 -26.74 18.62
C GLY A 355 0.85 -26.05 17.53
N TYR A 356 0.68 -24.77 17.30
CA TYR A 356 1.44 -23.96 16.35
C TYR A 356 2.32 -22.93 17.03
N HIS A 357 3.23 -22.35 16.25
CA HIS A 357 4.09 -21.25 16.69
C HIS A 357 4.12 -20.16 15.62
N LEU A 358 4.11 -18.89 16.06
CA LEU A 358 4.36 -17.78 15.16
C LEU A 358 5.86 -17.72 14.84
N LEU A 359 6.22 -17.85 13.55
CA LEU A 359 7.56 -17.64 13.05
C LEU A 359 7.66 -16.26 12.38
N SER A 360 8.57 -15.43 12.85
CA SER A 360 8.87 -14.14 12.21
C SER A 360 10.26 -14.20 11.58
N ALA A 361 10.33 -13.96 10.28
CA ALA A 361 11.58 -13.84 9.53
C ALA A 361 11.61 -12.51 8.79
N ASP A 362 12.74 -11.81 8.86
CA ASP A 362 12.94 -10.51 8.20
C ASP A 362 14.31 -10.43 7.55
N TYR A 363 14.38 -9.80 6.38
CA TYR A 363 15.64 -9.53 5.71
C TYR A 363 16.40 -8.40 6.41
N SER A 364 17.60 -8.68 6.86
CA SER A 364 18.48 -7.68 7.45
C SER A 364 18.93 -6.65 6.41
N GLN A 365 18.51 -5.40 6.58
CA GLN A 365 19.00 -4.23 5.81
C GLN A 365 18.86 -4.40 4.29
N ILE A 366 17.76 -4.99 3.83
CA ILE A 366 17.57 -5.37 2.43
C ILE A 366 17.75 -4.19 1.46
N GLU A 367 17.24 -3.00 1.77
CA GLU A 367 17.36 -1.82 0.90
C GLU A 367 18.82 -1.36 0.75
N LEU A 368 19.63 -1.43 1.80
CA LEU A 368 21.05 -1.11 1.71
C LEU A 368 21.84 -2.16 0.92
N ARG A 369 21.46 -3.43 1.02
CA ARG A 369 22.04 -4.50 0.19
C ARG A 369 21.67 -4.33 -1.27
N MET A 370 20.42 -3.97 -1.58
CA MET A 370 19.99 -3.63 -2.93
C MET A 370 20.76 -2.43 -3.47
N LEU A 371 20.88 -1.36 -2.69
CA LEU A 371 21.66 -0.19 -3.08
C LEU A 371 23.11 -0.54 -3.40
N ALA A 372 23.76 -1.29 -2.51
CA ALA A 372 25.16 -1.74 -2.70
C ALA A 372 25.32 -2.54 -3.99
N HIS A 373 24.41 -3.47 -4.25
CA HIS A 373 24.41 -4.32 -5.43
C HIS A 373 24.15 -3.52 -6.72
N MET A 374 23.09 -2.71 -6.73
CA MET A 374 22.66 -1.95 -7.93
C MET A 374 23.66 -0.85 -8.30
N ALA A 375 24.28 -0.21 -7.30
CA ALA A 375 25.35 0.77 -7.50
C ALA A 375 26.73 0.13 -7.76
N ASN A 376 26.85 -1.18 -7.61
CA ASN A 376 28.13 -1.92 -7.63
C ASN A 376 29.17 -1.31 -6.69
N GLU A 377 28.75 -0.94 -5.44
CA GLU A 377 29.61 -0.29 -4.45
C GLU A 377 30.46 -1.35 -3.71
N ASP A 378 31.68 -1.54 -4.15
CA ASP A 378 32.60 -2.59 -3.67
C ASP A 378 32.84 -2.56 -2.17
N HIS A 379 33.00 -1.37 -1.57
CA HIS A 379 33.25 -1.24 -0.14
C HIS A 379 32.06 -1.70 0.70
N MET A 380 30.84 -1.42 0.24
CA MET A 380 29.62 -1.82 0.92
C MET A 380 29.34 -3.30 0.71
N ILE A 381 29.52 -3.81 -0.53
CA ILE A 381 29.40 -5.24 -0.86
C ILE A 381 30.35 -6.06 -0.01
N LYS A 382 31.61 -5.65 0.07
CA LYS A 382 32.63 -6.31 0.91
C LYS A 382 32.21 -6.34 2.38
N ALA A 383 31.77 -5.20 2.92
CA ALA A 383 31.31 -5.11 4.32
C ALA A 383 30.16 -6.09 4.61
N PHE A 384 29.18 -6.20 3.70
CA PHE A 384 28.08 -7.16 3.85
C PHE A 384 28.54 -8.62 3.76
N ASN A 385 29.47 -8.96 2.84
CA ASN A 385 29.99 -10.31 2.68
C ASN A 385 30.85 -10.75 3.89
N GLU A 386 31.53 -9.81 4.53
CA GLU A 386 32.30 -10.04 5.76
C GLU A 386 31.42 -10.07 7.02
N GLY A 387 30.10 -9.85 6.90
CA GLY A 387 29.16 -9.83 8.03
C GLY A 387 29.32 -8.64 8.95
N LEU A 388 29.95 -7.55 8.47
CA LEU A 388 30.17 -6.34 9.27
C LEU A 388 28.84 -5.56 9.46
N ASP A 389 28.73 -4.90 10.62
CA ASP A 389 27.64 -3.96 10.82
C ASP A 389 27.85 -2.70 9.96
N ILE A 390 27.04 -2.57 8.90
CA ILE A 390 27.15 -1.48 7.94
C ILE A 390 26.99 -0.11 8.59
N HIS A 391 26.20 0.01 9.65
CA HIS A 391 26.02 1.28 10.36
C HIS A 391 27.27 1.66 11.15
N THR A 392 27.92 0.69 11.80
CA THR A 392 29.21 0.89 12.44
C THR A 392 30.29 1.24 11.40
N LYS A 393 30.33 0.49 10.27
CA LYS A 393 31.27 0.80 9.18
C LYS A 393 31.08 2.22 8.64
N THR A 394 29.84 2.64 8.39
CA THR A 394 29.55 4.02 7.95
C THR A 394 29.94 5.04 9.02
N ALA A 395 29.72 4.75 10.31
CA ALA A 395 30.15 5.63 11.40
C ALA A 395 31.68 5.83 11.41
N THR A 396 32.47 4.77 11.24
CA THR A 396 33.94 4.90 11.16
C THR A 396 34.36 5.83 10.02
N LEU A 397 33.67 5.78 8.89
CA LEU A 397 33.95 6.63 7.73
C LEU A 397 33.56 8.10 7.96
N ILE A 398 32.33 8.32 8.47
CA ILE A 398 31.80 9.68 8.72
C ILE A 398 32.56 10.40 9.83
N PHE A 399 32.94 9.69 10.91
CA PHE A 399 33.60 10.30 12.07
C PHE A 399 35.13 10.16 12.06
N GLY A 400 35.71 9.44 11.10
CA GLY A 400 37.14 9.21 11.00
C GLY A 400 37.73 8.51 12.23
N CYS A 401 36.98 7.53 12.80
CA CYS A 401 37.36 6.85 14.05
C CYS A 401 37.43 5.32 13.84
N SER A 402 38.04 4.62 14.79
CA SER A 402 38.12 3.16 14.77
C SER A 402 36.73 2.52 15.11
N PRO A 403 36.48 1.27 14.75
CA PRO A 403 35.21 0.60 15.10
C PRO A 403 34.93 0.57 16.61
N GLU A 404 35.95 0.45 17.43
CA GLU A 404 35.88 0.44 18.90
C GLU A 404 35.47 1.79 19.49
N GLU A 405 35.71 2.88 18.76
CA GLU A 405 35.33 4.24 19.15
C GLU A 405 33.91 4.63 18.71
N VAL A 406 33.22 3.72 17.99
CA VAL A 406 31.84 3.95 17.56
C VAL A 406 30.89 3.62 18.72
N ASP A 407 30.45 4.65 19.41
CA ASP A 407 29.40 4.56 20.41
C ASP A 407 28.00 4.44 19.78
N GLU A 408 26.99 4.22 20.60
CA GLU A 408 25.60 4.09 20.16
C GLU A 408 25.08 5.37 19.46
N HIS A 409 25.55 6.54 19.88
CA HIS A 409 25.17 7.82 19.30
C HIS A 409 25.70 7.96 17.86
N LYS A 410 27.00 7.72 17.64
CA LYS A 410 27.62 7.74 16.31
C LYS A 410 26.99 6.70 15.38
N ARG A 411 26.74 5.48 15.89
CA ARG A 411 26.07 4.42 15.14
C ARG A 411 24.65 4.82 14.72
N ARG A 412 23.90 5.48 15.61
CA ARG A 412 22.56 6.00 15.33
C ARG A 412 22.58 7.07 14.24
N ILE A 413 23.54 8.01 14.29
CA ILE A 413 23.72 9.03 13.25
C ILE A 413 24.01 8.34 11.91
N ALA A 414 24.96 7.43 11.86
CA ALA A 414 25.30 6.70 10.63
C ALA A 414 24.11 5.91 10.08
N LYS A 415 23.33 5.28 10.95
CA LYS A 415 22.08 4.62 10.56
C LYS A 415 21.09 5.60 9.90
N THR A 416 20.94 6.79 10.47
CA THR A 416 20.06 7.82 9.91
C THR A 416 20.57 8.33 8.57
N VAL A 417 21.88 8.49 8.41
CA VAL A 417 22.51 8.88 7.13
C VAL A 417 22.30 7.79 6.09
N ASN A 418 22.59 6.52 6.40
CA ASN A 418 22.40 5.40 5.48
C ASN A 418 20.97 5.33 4.92
N PHE A 419 19.97 5.39 5.79
CA PHE A 419 18.57 5.40 5.35
C PHE A 419 18.18 6.70 4.67
N GLY A 420 18.70 7.84 5.14
CA GLY A 420 18.47 9.13 4.51
C GLY A 420 18.89 9.14 3.03
N ILE A 421 20.05 8.55 2.73
CA ILE A 421 20.53 8.43 1.34
C ILE A 421 19.62 7.54 0.50
N VAL A 422 19.21 6.35 1.00
CA VAL A 422 18.27 5.45 0.31
C VAL A 422 16.95 6.17 -0.03
N TYR A 423 16.47 7.01 0.88
CA TYR A 423 15.22 7.77 0.67
C TYR A 423 15.43 9.12 -0.04
N GLY A 424 16.62 9.40 -0.55
CA GLY A 424 16.92 10.66 -1.25
C GLY A 424 16.76 11.90 -0.37
N GLN A 425 17.03 11.78 0.94
CA GLN A 425 16.87 12.87 1.90
C GLN A 425 17.84 14.00 1.59
N THR A 426 17.38 15.25 1.76
CA THR A 426 18.22 16.44 1.62
C THR A 426 18.97 16.76 2.91
N GLU A 427 20.02 17.61 2.83
CA GLU A 427 20.69 18.17 4.01
C GLU A 427 19.71 18.77 5.03
N PHE A 428 18.67 19.44 4.55
CA PHE A 428 17.63 20.02 5.41
C PHE A 428 16.84 18.93 6.15
N GLY A 429 16.43 17.88 5.45
CA GLY A 429 15.70 16.74 6.05
C GLY A 429 16.58 16.04 7.09
N LEU A 430 17.84 15.75 6.75
CA LEU A 430 18.79 15.09 7.63
C LEU A 430 19.10 15.94 8.88
N SER A 431 19.31 17.26 8.71
CA SER A 431 19.56 18.18 9.83
C SER A 431 18.38 18.23 10.80
N SER A 432 17.15 18.24 10.28
CA SER A 432 15.94 18.22 11.11
C SER A 432 15.79 16.90 11.89
N GLN A 433 16.08 15.77 11.24
CA GLN A 433 15.94 14.44 11.86
C GLN A 433 17.00 14.17 12.94
N LEU A 434 18.22 14.65 12.73
CA LEU A 434 19.35 14.50 13.67
C LEU A 434 19.41 15.61 14.72
N ASN A 435 18.62 16.67 14.56
CA ASN A 435 18.69 17.90 15.38
C ASN A 435 20.10 18.53 15.39
N ILE A 436 20.71 18.61 14.20
CA ILE A 436 22.01 19.22 13.94
C ILE A 436 21.89 20.40 12.97
N THR A 437 22.95 21.14 12.76
CA THR A 437 22.96 22.22 11.77
C THR A 437 22.92 21.66 10.34
N ARG A 438 22.39 22.45 9.40
CA ARG A 438 22.38 22.07 7.97
C ARG A 438 23.81 21.87 7.44
N LYS A 439 24.77 22.63 7.95
CA LYS A 439 26.17 22.51 7.55
C LYS A 439 26.74 21.14 7.97
N GLU A 440 26.52 20.72 9.22
CA GLU A 440 26.95 19.40 9.71
C GLU A 440 26.29 18.27 8.92
N ALA A 441 24.98 18.38 8.63
CA ALA A 441 24.28 17.39 7.80
C ALA A 441 24.91 17.31 6.39
N GLY A 442 25.26 18.45 5.78
CA GLY A 442 25.93 18.49 4.49
C GLY A 442 27.33 17.87 4.53
N GLU A 443 28.10 18.10 5.61
CA GLU A 443 29.39 17.46 5.83
C GLU A 443 29.26 15.93 5.94
N PHE A 444 28.30 15.43 6.70
CA PHE A 444 28.04 13.98 6.78
C PHE A 444 27.67 13.36 5.44
N MET A 445 26.79 14.00 4.67
CA MET A 445 26.43 13.53 3.33
C MET A 445 27.62 13.53 2.37
N LYS A 446 28.45 14.58 2.42
CA LYS A 446 29.67 14.68 1.63
C LYS A 446 30.64 13.54 1.95
N MET A 447 30.95 13.31 3.23
CA MET A 447 31.83 12.23 3.67
C MET A 447 31.29 10.86 3.30
N TYR A 448 29.96 10.67 3.36
CA TYR A 448 29.32 9.45 2.91
C TYR A 448 29.57 9.19 1.41
N PHE A 449 29.31 10.16 0.55
CA PHE A 449 29.51 10.02 -0.90
C PHE A 449 30.98 9.95 -1.31
N GLU A 450 31.90 10.57 -0.56
CA GLU A 450 33.33 10.38 -0.76
C GLU A 450 33.78 8.96 -0.40
N SER A 451 33.11 8.33 0.58
CA SER A 451 33.39 6.96 1.02
C SER A 451 32.71 5.89 0.14
N TYR A 452 31.60 6.25 -0.51
CA TYR A 452 30.79 5.39 -1.38
C TYR A 452 30.51 6.08 -2.72
N PRO A 453 31.54 6.29 -3.56
CA PRO A 453 31.41 7.10 -4.78
C PRO A 453 30.48 6.49 -5.81
N GLN A 454 30.42 5.14 -5.93
CA GLN A 454 29.53 4.48 -6.88
C GLN A 454 28.06 4.70 -6.54
N ILE A 455 27.71 4.85 -5.26
CA ILE A 455 26.35 5.19 -4.85
C ILE A 455 25.96 6.59 -5.36
N HIS A 456 26.85 7.57 -5.22
CA HIS A 456 26.59 8.92 -5.72
C HIS A 456 26.40 8.96 -7.23
N GLU A 457 27.26 8.26 -7.96
CA GLU A 457 27.17 8.15 -9.42
C GLU A 457 25.86 7.46 -9.83
N TYR A 458 25.51 6.33 -9.20
CA TYR A 458 24.30 5.60 -9.48
C TYR A 458 23.02 6.43 -9.23
N MET A 459 22.96 7.20 -8.12
CA MET A 459 21.84 8.10 -7.84
C MET A 459 21.67 9.16 -8.93
N ASN A 460 22.78 9.73 -9.44
CA ASN A 460 22.73 10.70 -10.53
C ASN A 460 22.27 10.03 -11.85
N GLN A 461 22.75 8.84 -12.15
CA GLN A 461 22.32 8.06 -13.33
C GLN A 461 20.82 7.78 -13.29
N LEU A 462 20.25 7.42 -12.13
CA LEU A 462 18.80 7.22 -11.98
C LEU A 462 18.00 8.51 -12.25
N ILE A 463 18.48 9.65 -11.76
CA ILE A 463 17.82 10.94 -12.00
C ILE A 463 17.87 11.29 -13.49
N ASP A 464 19.00 11.11 -14.15
CA ASP A 464 19.18 11.46 -15.56
C ASP A 464 18.39 10.50 -16.47
N PHE A 465 18.41 9.20 -16.17
CA PHE A 465 17.56 8.23 -16.85
C PHE A 465 16.06 8.60 -16.72
N CYS A 466 15.63 8.94 -15.50
CA CYS A 466 14.24 9.33 -15.26
C CYS A 466 13.83 10.60 -16.00
N LYS A 467 14.74 11.59 -16.11
CA LYS A 467 14.48 12.81 -16.91
C LYS A 467 14.30 12.51 -18.41
N GLU A 468 15.05 11.56 -18.92
CA GLU A 468 15.01 11.18 -20.33
C GLU A 468 13.78 10.32 -20.65
N HIS A 469 13.46 9.35 -19.80
CA HIS A 469 12.46 8.32 -20.08
C HIS A 469 11.11 8.54 -19.36
N GLY A 470 11.07 9.35 -18.29
CA GLY A 470 9.87 9.61 -17.50
C GLY A 470 9.58 8.56 -16.41
N TYR A 471 10.37 7.51 -16.31
CA TYR A 471 10.23 6.43 -15.32
C TYR A 471 11.59 5.95 -14.81
N VAL A 472 11.55 5.10 -13.79
CA VAL A 472 12.66 4.25 -13.32
C VAL A 472 12.17 2.82 -13.16
N GLU A 473 13.10 1.85 -13.11
CA GLU A 473 12.74 0.44 -13.00
C GLU A 473 13.55 -0.31 -11.94
N THR A 474 12.96 -1.39 -11.42
CA THR A 474 13.60 -2.32 -10.49
C THR A 474 14.51 -3.32 -11.21
N LEU A 475 15.23 -4.17 -10.47
CA LEU A 475 15.99 -5.31 -11.01
C LEU A 475 15.10 -6.32 -11.75
N PHE A 476 13.80 -6.32 -11.47
CA PHE A 476 12.80 -7.20 -12.09
C PHE A 476 11.94 -6.46 -13.12
N HIS A 477 12.43 -5.30 -13.60
CA HIS A 477 11.79 -4.46 -14.61
C HIS A 477 10.46 -3.83 -14.22
N ARG A 478 10.08 -3.84 -12.93
CA ARG A 478 8.92 -3.08 -12.46
C ARG A 478 9.16 -1.60 -12.73
N ARG A 479 8.28 -0.95 -13.47
CA ARG A 479 8.37 0.47 -13.76
C ARG A 479 7.60 1.32 -12.76
N ARG A 480 8.17 2.48 -12.48
CA ARG A 480 7.49 3.56 -11.78
C ARG A 480 7.60 4.83 -12.59
N GLU A 481 6.48 5.30 -13.10
CA GLU A 481 6.38 6.59 -13.76
C GLU A 481 6.54 7.71 -12.74
N ILE A 482 7.29 8.74 -13.12
CA ILE A 482 7.57 9.91 -12.27
C ILE A 482 7.35 11.18 -13.09
N PRO A 483 6.09 11.57 -13.34
CA PRO A 483 5.78 12.77 -14.11
C PRO A 483 6.31 14.06 -13.47
N GLU A 484 6.59 14.05 -12.17
CA GLU A 484 7.12 15.17 -11.41
C GLU A 484 8.57 15.51 -11.76
N ILE A 485 9.33 14.61 -12.38
CA ILE A 485 10.79 14.76 -12.58
C ILE A 485 11.15 16.01 -13.42
N ASN A 486 10.28 16.38 -14.35
CA ASN A 486 10.45 17.52 -15.25
C ASN A 486 9.49 18.68 -14.93
N ASP A 487 8.84 18.69 -13.75
CA ASP A 487 7.91 19.75 -13.36
C ASP A 487 8.61 21.11 -13.24
N LYS A 488 7.90 22.18 -13.61
CA LYS A 488 8.38 23.56 -13.49
C LYS A 488 8.53 24.01 -12.04
N ASN A 489 7.68 23.49 -11.15
CA ASN A 489 7.74 23.77 -9.72
C ASN A 489 8.96 23.06 -9.11
N PHE A 490 9.80 23.83 -8.45
CA PHE A 490 11.03 23.31 -7.82
C PHE A 490 10.72 22.20 -6.79
N MET A 491 9.73 22.39 -5.93
CA MET A 491 9.41 21.42 -4.87
C MET A 491 8.89 20.10 -5.44
N THR A 492 8.05 20.16 -6.48
CA THR A 492 7.53 18.99 -7.20
C THR A 492 8.66 18.25 -7.90
N ARG A 493 9.55 18.97 -8.58
CA ARG A 493 10.72 18.38 -9.24
C ARG A 493 11.70 17.72 -8.25
N GLU A 494 11.96 18.33 -7.11
CA GLU A 494 12.81 17.72 -6.06
C GLU A 494 12.13 16.47 -5.46
N PHE A 495 10.80 16.46 -5.35
CA PHE A 495 10.07 15.24 -5.00
C PHE A 495 10.28 14.14 -6.06
N GLY A 496 10.17 14.47 -7.35
CA GLY A 496 10.43 13.54 -8.45
C GLY A 496 11.84 12.95 -8.41
N LYS A 497 12.87 13.77 -8.14
CA LYS A 497 14.25 13.26 -7.98
C LYS A 497 14.38 12.25 -6.83
N ARG A 498 13.79 12.54 -5.66
CA ARG A 498 13.79 11.59 -4.54
C ARG A 498 13.08 10.29 -4.88
N ALA A 499 11.94 10.39 -5.56
CA ALA A 499 11.20 9.22 -6.04
C ALA A 499 12.04 8.37 -7.01
N ALA A 500 12.78 9.02 -7.94
CA ALA A 500 13.65 8.35 -8.90
C ALA A 500 14.81 7.60 -8.23
N MET A 501 15.42 8.17 -7.21
CA MET A 501 16.49 7.51 -6.45
C MET A 501 16.00 6.34 -5.61
N ASN A 502 14.83 6.48 -4.98
CA ASN A 502 14.32 5.51 -4.03
C ASN A 502 13.60 4.31 -4.69
N ALA A 503 12.80 4.56 -5.74
CA ALA A 503 11.89 3.56 -6.27
C ALA A 503 12.57 2.27 -6.77
N PRO A 504 13.72 2.32 -7.49
CA PRO A 504 14.40 1.09 -7.92
C PRO A 504 14.86 0.23 -6.75
N ILE A 505 15.37 0.85 -5.68
CA ILE A 505 15.90 0.16 -4.50
C ILE A 505 14.75 -0.46 -3.70
N GLN A 506 13.76 0.34 -3.35
CA GLN A 506 12.62 -0.09 -2.56
C GLN A 506 11.78 -1.13 -3.31
N GLY A 507 11.57 -0.92 -4.62
CA GLY A 507 10.81 -1.84 -5.45
C GLY A 507 11.54 -3.17 -5.65
N SER A 508 12.86 -3.18 -5.89
CA SER A 508 13.64 -4.43 -6.00
C SER A 508 13.61 -5.22 -4.69
N ALA A 509 13.65 -4.54 -3.54
CA ALA A 509 13.47 -5.19 -2.24
C ALA A 509 12.07 -5.80 -2.09
N ALA A 510 11.03 -5.10 -2.54
CA ALA A 510 9.66 -5.61 -2.53
C ALA A 510 9.49 -6.83 -3.44
N ASP A 511 10.03 -6.79 -4.66
CA ASP A 511 9.99 -7.91 -5.61
C ASP A 511 10.70 -9.15 -5.04
N LEU A 512 11.85 -8.96 -4.37
CA LEU A 512 12.55 -10.07 -3.71
C LEU A 512 11.73 -10.69 -2.57
N ILE A 513 11.02 -9.87 -1.78
CA ILE A 513 10.11 -10.37 -0.72
C ILE A 513 8.99 -11.19 -1.34
N LYS A 514 8.38 -10.73 -2.44
CA LYS A 514 7.33 -11.46 -3.18
C LYS A 514 7.85 -12.82 -3.66
N ILE A 515 9.05 -12.87 -4.24
CA ILE A 515 9.69 -14.13 -4.64
C ILE A 515 9.93 -15.06 -3.43
N ALA A 516 10.32 -14.51 -2.28
CA ALA A 516 10.46 -15.29 -1.07
C ALA A 516 9.12 -15.87 -0.59
N MET A 517 8.03 -15.09 -0.65
CA MET A 517 6.67 -15.56 -0.33
C MET A 517 6.26 -16.72 -1.23
N LEU A 518 6.46 -16.61 -2.55
CA LEU A 518 6.21 -17.69 -3.51
C LEU A 518 7.01 -18.96 -3.26
N LYS A 519 8.17 -18.87 -2.63
CA LYS A 519 9.00 -20.04 -2.31
C LYS A 519 8.68 -20.67 -0.97
N MET A 520 7.96 -19.95 -0.12
CA MET A 520 7.52 -20.44 1.20
C MET A 520 6.16 -21.12 1.16
N ASP A 521 5.32 -20.73 0.19
CA ASP A 521 4.04 -21.37 -0.11
C ASP A 521 4.29 -22.74 -0.81
#